data_c8017dee0b68536aa01002127a1acf1e
#
_entry.id   c8017dee0b68536aa01002127a1acf1e
#
_cell.length_a   1.000
_cell.length_b   1.000
_cell.length_c   1.000
_cell.angle_alpha   90.00
_cell.angle_beta   90.00
_cell.angle_gamma   90.00
#
_symmetry.space_group_name_H-M   'P 1'
#
loop_
_entity.id
_entity.type
_entity.pdbx_description
1 polymer ?
#
loop_
_entity_poly.entity_id
_entity_poly.type
_entity_poly.pdbx_seq_one_letter_code
_entity_poly.pdbx_strand_id
1 'polypeptide(L)'
;CSSDLKWGFFHENDNKEFIMLDSLGVEVFTIEMQVKGNIFKADIMREPVAFKKIDTTVQLTPAEALASSLNFYGCVDMGYLTQTTGKDEDEVIDDLKGEIFYNPATGEWEHKGKFIARNVIAKSKETGSYLPDLTGKEKDWAETAVKALEEAMPEAIPYEELDINMGERWIDTKLYADFATELFGTETDVMYFDV
;
A
#
# COMPACT_ATOMS: atom_id res chain seq x y z
N CYS A 1 19.98 -41.79 -16.23
CA CYS A 1 19.67 -40.55 -15.49
C CYS A 1 20.59 -39.35 -15.81
N SER A 2 21.91 -39.56 -16.12
CA SER A 2 22.81 -38.42 -16.37
C SER A 2 22.77 -37.89 -17.83
N SER A 3 22.24 -38.69 -18.77
CA SER A 3 22.09 -38.31 -20.18
C SER A 3 20.90 -37.35 -20.39
N ASP A 4 19.86 -37.52 -19.62
CA ASP A 4 18.62 -36.75 -19.78
C ASP A 4 18.78 -35.32 -19.26
N LEU A 5 19.51 -35.16 -18.16
CA LEU A 5 19.89 -33.85 -17.65
C LEU A 5 20.80 -33.04 -18.62
N LYS A 6 21.60 -33.74 -19.41
CA LYS A 6 22.50 -33.10 -20.38
C LYS A 6 21.77 -32.44 -21.54
N TRP A 7 20.56 -32.91 -21.86
CA TRP A 7 19.76 -32.41 -22.98
C TRP A 7 18.55 -31.60 -22.52
N GLY A 8 18.34 -31.43 -21.21
CA GLY A 8 17.22 -30.66 -20.66
C GLY A 8 15.85 -31.28 -20.93
N PHE A 9 15.79 -32.58 -21.19
CA PHE A 9 14.52 -33.29 -21.28
C PHE A 9 14.09 -33.77 -19.90
N PHE A 10 12.91 -33.38 -19.51
CA PHE A 10 12.24 -33.87 -18.31
C PHE A 10 11.28 -34.99 -18.71
N HIS A 11 11.49 -36.20 -18.17
CA HIS A 11 10.56 -37.30 -18.37
C HIS A 11 9.54 -37.33 -17.25
N GLU A 12 8.30 -36.96 -17.56
CA GLU A 12 7.18 -36.90 -16.64
C GLU A 12 7.00 -38.16 -15.77
N ASN A 13 7.30 -39.33 -16.34
CA ASN A 13 7.03 -40.61 -15.70
C ASN A 13 8.11 -41.10 -14.73
N ASP A 14 9.36 -40.67 -14.87
CA ASP A 14 10.48 -41.23 -14.10
C ASP A 14 10.46 -40.76 -12.63
N ASN A 15 9.98 -39.60 -12.37
CA ASN A 15 9.96 -39.01 -11.02
C ASN A 15 8.54 -38.80 -10.44
N LYS A 16 7.51 -39.20 -11.18
CA LYS A 16 6.12 -38.97 -10.80
C LYS A 16 5.77 -39.53 -9.42
N GLU A 17 6.17 -40.74 -9.12
CA GLU A 17 5.91 -41.39 -7.83
C GLU A 17 6.58 -40.63 -6.68
N PHE A 18 7.79 -40.15 -6.86
CA PHE A 18 8.54 -39.40 -5.85
C PHE A 18 7.95 -38.01 -5.64
N ILE A 19 7.57 -37.33 -6.72
CA ILE A 19 6.99 -36.00 -6.67
C ILE A 19 5.58 -36.03 -6.02
N MET A 20 4.81 -37.10 -6.28
CA MET A 20 3.47 -37.27 -5.67
C MET A 20 3.51 -37.57 -4.17
N LEU A 21 4.67 -37.98 -3.62
CA LEU A 21 4.85 -38.13 -2.18
C LEU A 21 5.06 -36.80 -1.46
N ASP A 22 5.41 -35.73 -2.19
CA ASP A 22 5.53 -34.40 -1.65
C ASP A 22 4.15 -33.71 -1.68
N SER A 23 3.81 -33.01 -0.61
CA SER A 23 2.56 -32.23 -0.53
C SER A 23 2.43 -31.17 -1.61
N LEU A 24 3.54 -30.61 -2.10
CA LEU A 24 3.62 -29.63 -3.20
C LEU A 24 3.83 -30.28 -4.57
N GLY A 25 3.96 -31.60 -4.65
CA GLY A 25 4.26 -32.31 -5.89
C GLY A 25 3.19 -32.12 -6.97
N VAL A 26 1.92 -31.99 -6.58
CA VAL A 26 0.82 -31.71 -7.52
C VAL A 26 1.01 -30.37 -8.22
N GLU A 27 1.54 -29.37 -7.52
CA GLU A 27 1.81 -28.05 -8.09
C GLU A 27 2.94 -28.10 -9.12
N VAL A 28 3.94 -28.97 -8.91
CA VAL A 28 5.05 -29.14 -9.86
C VAL A 28 4.56 -29.73 -11.19
N PHE A 29 3.58 -30.64 -11.17
CA PHE A 29 3.01 -31.19 -12.40
C PHE A 29 2.19 -30.17 -13.21
N THR A 30 1.74 -29.10 -12.60
CA THR A 30 1.02 -28.03 -13.31
C THR A 30 1.94 -27.15 -14.15
N ILE A 31 3.27 -27.27 -13.98
CA ILE A 31 4.27 -26.48 -14.71
C ILE A 31 4.43 -26.95 -16.17
N GLU A 32 4.08 -28.22 -16.44
CA GLU A 32 4.17 -28.81 -17.77
C GLU A 32 2.81 -29.36 -18.22
N MET A 33 2.53 -29.23 -19.51
CA MET A 33 1.29 -29.70 -20.11
C MET A 33 1.60 -30.63 -21.28
N GLN A 34 1.06 -31.83 -21.25
CA GLN A 34 1.22 -32.81 -22.35
C GLN A 34 0.01 -32.75 -23.29
N VAL A 35 0.24 -32.36 -24.54
CA VAL A 35 -0.78 -32.35 -25.59
C VAL A 35 -0.34 -33.21 -26.77
N LYS A 36 -1.09 -34.29 -27.06
CA LYS A 36 -0.82 -35.21 -28.17
C LYS A 36 0.60 -35.77 -28.18
N GLY A 37 1.17 -36.07 -26.99
CA GLY A 37 2.50 -36.64 -26.84
C GLY A 37 3.66 -35.65 -26.87
N ASN A 38 3.38 -34.35 -27.05
CA ASN A 38 4.38 -33.31 -26.95
C ASN A 38 4.23 -32.60 -25.58
N ILE A 39 5.36 -32.31 -24.96
CA ILE A 39 5.42 -31.60 -23.67
C ILE A 39 5.61 -30.10 -23.93
N PHE A 40 4.73 -29.31 -23.39
CA PHE A 40 4.77 -27.85 -23.43
C PHE A 40 4.91 -27.31 -22.01
N LYS A 41 5.69 -26.24 -21.86
CA LYS A 41 5.71 -25.47 -20.62
C LYS A 41 4.36 -24.79 -20.41
N ALA A 42 3.84 -24.86 -19.19
CA ALA A 42 2.62 -24.15 -18.82
C ALA A 42 2.80 -22.63 -19.01
N ASP A 43 1.69 -21.94 -19.19
CA ASP A 43 1.68 -20.49 -19.47
C ASP A 43 2.36 -19.67 -18.37
N ILE A 44 2.31 -20.14 -17.10
CA ILE A 44 3.01 -19.52 -15.97
C ILE A 44 4.53 -19.38 -16.19
N MET A 45 5.11 -20.23 -17.03
CA MET A 45 6.54 -20.18 -17.37
C MET A 45 6.85 -19.21 -18.53
N ARG A 46 5.83 -18.65 -19.16
CA ARG A 46 5.95 -17.79 -20.34
C ARG A 46 5.41 -16.40 -20.08
N GLU A 47 4.35 -16.30 -19.29
CA GLU A 47 3.68 -15.05 -18.99
C GLU A 47 3.02 -15.10 -17.59
N PRO A 48 2.78 -13.96 -16.95
CA PRO A 48 2.08 -13.91 -15.69
C PRO A 48 0.62 -14.35 -15.87
N VAL A 49 0.26 -15.54 -15.36
CA VAL A 49 -1.11 -16.09 -15.45
C VAL A 49 -2.06 -15.54 -14.39
N ALA A 50 -1.51 -14.98 -13.31
CA ALA A 50 -2.30 -14.39 -12.23
C ALA A 50 -2.91 -13.04 -12.60
N PHE A 51 -2.37 -12.38 -13.63
CA PHE A 51 -2.80 -11.05 -14.05
C PHE A 51 -3.16 -11.10 -15.52
N LYS A 52 -4.37 -10.68 -15.82
CA LYS A 52 -4.81 -10.50 -17.20
C LYS A 52 -3.91 -9.44 -17.86
N LYS A 53 -3.33 -9.74 -19.02
CA LYS A 53 -2.66 -8.70 -19.81
C LYS A 53 -3.64 -7.57 -20.04
N ILE A 54 -3.20 -6.35 -19.70
CA ILE A 54 -3.99 -5.17 -20.00
C ILE A 54 -3.97 -5.01 -21.52
N ASP A 55 -5.13 -5.12 -22.14
CA ASP A 55 -5.31 -4.68 -23.52
C ASP A 55 -5.22 -3.15 -23.50
N THR A 56 -4.04 -2.62 -23.82
CA THR A 56 -3.79 -1.17 -23.93
C THR A 56 -4.59 -0.53 -25.08
N THR A 57 -5.34 -1.33 -25.83
CA THR A 57 -6.25 -0.85 -26.90
C THR A 57 -7.61 -0.41 -26.38
N VAL A 58 -7.96 -0.73 -25.12
CA VAL A 58 -9.24 -0.31 -24.53
C VAL A 58 -9.02 1.01 -23.77
N GLN A 59 -9.68 2.06 -24.23
CA GLN A 59 -9.74 3.32 -23.51
C GLN A 59 -10.50 3.09 -22.20
N LEU A 60 -9.82 3.26 -21.06
CA LEU A 60 -10.41 3.12 -19.74
C LEU A 60 -10.94 4.47 -19.26
N THR A 61 -11.94 4.43 -18.42
CA THR A 61 -12.33 5.62 -17.64
C THR A 61 -11.25 5.93 -16.62
N PRO A 62 -11.07 7.19 -16.16
CA PRO A 62 -10.05 7.54 -15.16
C PRO A 62 -10.11 6.71 -13.89
N ALA A 63 -11.32 6.38 -13.41
CA ALA A 63 -11.51 5.53 -12.23
C ALA A 63 -11.03 4.08 -12.46
N GLU A 64 -11.33 3.50 -13.63
CA GLU A 64 -10.86 2.15 -14.00
C GLU A 64 -9.34 2.13 -14.22
N ALA A 65 -8.79 3.18 -14.81
CA ALA A 65 -7.35 3.34 -14.97
C ALA A 65 -6.63 3.45 -13.62
N LEU A 66 -7.21 4.21 -12.68
CA LEU A 66 -6.69 4.31 -11.31
C LEU A 66 -6.73 2.94 -10.61
N ALA A 67 -7.85 2.23 -10.66
CA ALA A 67 -7.96 0.89 -10.08
C ALA A 67 -6.95 -0.08 -10.70
N SER A 68 -6.74 -0.01 -12.00
CA SER A 68 -5.75 -0.81 -12.71
C SER A 68 -4.33 -0.45 -12.30
N SER A 69 -3.99 0.85 -12.19
CA SER A 69 -2.68 1.33 -11.73
C SER A 69 -2.37 0.81 -10.34
N LEU A 70 -3.32 0.92 -9.41
CA LEU A 70 -3.16 0.41 -8.04
C LEU A 70 -2.99 -1.11 -7.99
N ASN A 71 -3.68 -1.86 -8.85
CA ASN A 71 -3.56 -3.32 -8.90
C ASN A 71 -2.22 -3.79 -9.50
N PHE A 72 -1.68 -3.09 -10.49
CA PHE A 72 -0.46 -3.51 -11.19
C PHE A 72 0.81 -2.95 -10.57
N TYR A 73 0.79 -1.68 -10.20
CA TYR A 73 1.97 -0.96 -9.71
C TYR A 73 1.94 -0.72 -8.20
N GLY A 74 0.77 -0.88 -7.55
CA GLY A 74 0.61 -0.57 -6.13
C GLY A 74 0.64 0.92 -5.80
N CYS A 75 0.69 1.78 -6.81
CA CYS A 75 0.76 3.24 -6.69
C CYS A 75 -0.03 3.93 -7.81
N VAL A 76 -0.20 5.23 -7.68
CA VAL A 76 -0.78 6.08 -8.72
C VAL A 76 0.32 6.42 -9.73
N ASP A 77 0.29 5.78 -10.90
CA ASP A 77 1.22 6.05 -12.00
C ASP A 77 0.54 6.96 -13.04
N MET A 78 0.91 8.25 -13.04
CA MET A 78 0.30 9.24 -13.94
C MET A 78 0.59 8.95 -15.41
N GLY A 79 1.78 8.39 -15.73
CA GLY A 79 2.11 7.97 -17.09
C GLY A 79 1.18 6.86 -17.60
N TYR A 80 0.90 5.88 -16.75
CA TYR A 80 -0.06 4.83 -17.06
C TYR A 80 -1.49 5.36 -17.19
N LEU A 81 -1.90 6.26 -16.29
CA LEU A 81 -3.24 6.86 -16.32
C LEU A 81 -3.48 7.65 -17.62
N THR A 82 -2.54 8.53 -18.01
CA THR A 82 -2.63 9.32 -19.25
C THR A 82 -2.63 8.43 -20.49
N GLN A 83 -1.79 7.39 -20.51
CA GLN A 83 -1.72 6.46 -21.64
C GLN A 83 -3.00 5.65 -21.83
N THR A 84 -3.60 5.16 -20.75
CA THR A 84 -4.80 4.28 -20.83
C THR A 84 -6.09 5.05 -20.98
N THR A 85 -6.19 6.27 -20.48
CA THR A 85 -7.35 7.15 -20.66
C THR A 85 -7.31 7.94 -21.96
N GLY A 86 -6.10 8.15 -22.52
CA GLY A 86 -5.89 9.04 -23.66
C GLY A 86 -6.14 10.52 -23.36
N LYS A 87 -6.18 10.89 -22.06
CA LYS A 87 -6.37 12.25 -21.56
C LYS A 87 -5.05 12.87 -21.15
N ASP A 88 -5.02 14.20 -21.11
CA ASP A 88 -3.89 14.94 -20.55
C ASP A 88 -3.85 14.81 -19.02
N GLU A 89 -2.66 15.05 -18.45
CA GLU A 89 -2.43 14.89 -16.99
C GLU A 89 -3.38 15.77 -16.17
N ASP A 90 -3.57 17.03 -16.58
CA ASP A 90 -4.48 17.96 -15.90
C ASP A 90 -5.94 17.47 -15.92
N GLU A 91 -6.39 16.91 -17.06
CA GLU A 91 -7.73 16.34 -17.17
C GLU A 91 -7.92 15.10 -16.29
N VAL A 92 -6.90 14.25 -16.20
CA VAL A 92 -6.92 13.06 -15.32
C VAL A 92 -6.98 13.47 -13.85
N ILE A 93 -6.21 14.51 -13.46
CA ILE A 93 -6.21 15.03 -12.09
C ILE A 93 -7.58 15.61 -11.74
N ASP A 94 -8.20 16.39 -12.64
CA ASP A 94 -9.52 16.96 -12.41
C ASP A 94 -10.61 15.88 -12.30
N ASP A 95 -10.55 14.85 -13.15
CA ASP A 95 -11.51 13.73 -13.13
C ASP A 95 -11.37 12.87 -11.86
N LEU A 96 -10.16 12.76 -11.30
CA LEU A 96 -9.86 11.98 -10.10
C LEU A 96 -9.80 12.85 -8.82
N LYS A 97 -10.32 14.07 -8.89
CA LYS A 97 -10.34 14.98 -7.76
C LYS A 97 -11.07 14.38 -6.56
N GLY A 98 -10.38 14.34 -5.42
CA GLY A 98 -10.89 13.71 -4.19
C GLY A 98 -10.57 12.22 -4.05
N GLU A 99 -10.09 11.53 -5.10
CA GLU A 99 -9.62 10.15 -5.06
C GLU A 99 -8.09 10.06 -5.00
N ILE A 100 -7.39 11.04 -5.55
CA ILE A 100 -5.93 11.16 -5.50
C ILE A 100 -5.52 12.50 -4.92
N PHE A 101 -4.41 12.53 -4.19
CA PHE A 101 -3.84 13.72 -3.57
C PHE A 101 -2.36 13.81 -3.84
N TYR A 102 -1.89 15.03 -4.10
CA TYR A 102 -0.47 15.32 -4.27
C TYR A 102 0.24 15.33 -2.92
N ASN A 103 1.31 14.56 -2.79
CA ASN A 103 2.15 14.54 -1.61
C ASN A 103 3.44 15.35 -1.87
N PRO A 104 3.57 16.57 -1.36
CA PRO A 104 4.72 17.41 -1.62
C PRO A 104 6.04 16.88 -1.02
N ALA A 105 5.97 16.01 -0.01
CA ALA A 105 7.16 15.40 0.59
C ALA A 105 7.83 14.39 -0.34
N THR A 106 7.05 13.68 -1.18
CA THR A 106 7.57 12.70 -2.14
C THR A 106 7.54 13.20 -3.59
N GLY A 107 6.77 14.26 -3.88
CA GLY A 107 6.51 14.73 -5.24
C GLY A 107 5.60 13.81 -6.06
N GLU A 108 4.90 12.89 -5.41
CA GLU A 108 4.07 11.87 -6.06
C GLU A 108 2.59 12.02 -5.73
N TRP A 109 1.77 11.45 -6.61
CA TRP A 109 0.34 11.31 -6.36
C TRP A 109 0.05 10.06 -5.55
N GLU A 110 -0.74 10.18 -4.50
CA GLU A 110 -1.17 9.07 -3.67
C GLU A 110 -2.70 8.92 -3.72
N HIS A 111 -3.17 7.67 -3.78
CA HIS A 111 -4.60 7.37 -3.63
C HIS A 111 -5.09 7.76 -2.23
N LYS A 112 -6.32 8.27 -2.15
CA LYS A 112 -6.98 8.71 -0.91
C LYS A 112 -6.76 7.78 0.28
N GLY A 113 -6.98 6.47 0.10
CA GLY A 113 -6.85 5.49 1.16
C GLY A 113 -5.43 5.40 1.75
N LYS A 114 -4.38 5.61 0.92
CA LYS A 114 -2.99 5.66 1.37
C LYS A 114 -2.65 7.02 1.97
N PHE A 115 -3.13 8.09 1.34
CA PHE A 115 -2.81 9.46 1.72
C PHE A 115 -3.35 9.83 3.10
N ILE A 116 -4.61 9.45 3.40
CA ILE A 116 -5.29 9.75 4.68
C ILE A 116 -4.97 8.71 5.77
N ALA A 117 -4.26 7.61 5.42
CA ALA A 117 -3.90 6.59 6.39
C ALA A 117 -2.87 7.05 7.42
N ARG A 118 -2.87 6.40 8.59
CA ARG A 118 -1.94 6.62 9.70
C ARG A 118 -2.21 7.91 10.49
N ASN A 119 -1.16 8.61 10.92
CA ASN A 119 -1.27 9.83 11.72
C ASN A 119 -1.58 11.06 10.84
N VAL A 120 -2.86 11.32 10.64
CA VAL A 120 -3.38 12.43 9.81
C VAL A 120 -2.92 13.79 10.34
N ILE A 121 -2.84 13.97 11.66
CA ILE A 121 -2.44 15.23 12.29
C ILE A 121 -0.97 15.55 11.98
N ALA A 122 -0.09 14.54 12.11
CA ALA A 122 1.33 14.71 11.78
C ALA A 122 1.52 14.99 10.28
N LYS A 123 0.81 14.24 9.44
CA LYS A 123 0.87 14.39 7.97
C LYS A 123 0.35 15.75 7.50
N SER A 124 -0.73 16.27 8.11
CA SER A 124 -1.24 17.60 7.78
C SER A 124 -0.23 18.71 8.12
N LYS A 125 0.44 18.62 9.27
CA LYS A 125 1.49 19.54 9.66
C LYS A 125 2.70 19.46 8.73
N GLU A 126 3.13 18.25 8.38
CA GLU A 126 4.22 18.00 7.45
C GLU A 126 3.89 18.57 6.06
N THR A 127 2.75 18.19 5.46
CA THR A 127 2.29 18.69 4.16
C THR A 127 2.16 20.21 4.16
N GLY A 128 1.61 20.78 5.22
CA GLY A 128 1.47 22.23 5.40
C GLY A 128 2.80 22.97 5.46
N SER A 129 3.85 22.34 5.98
CA SER A 129 5.21 22.94 6.04
C SER A 129 5.86 23.17 4.68
N TYR A 130 5.43 22.42 3.64
CA TYR A 130 5.93 22.59 2.28
C TYR A 130 5.22 23.70 1.49
N LEU A 131 4.02 24.14 1.91
CA LEU A 131 3.21 25.13 1.18
C LEU A 131 3.96 26.45 0.85
N PRO A 132 4.81 27.01 1.74
CA PRO A 132 5.54 28.23 1.43
C PRO A 132 6.55 28.11 0.28
N ASP A 133 7.08 26.90 0.08
CA ASP A 133 8.13 26.61 -0.91
C ASP A 133 7.53 26.21 -2.29
N LEU A 134 6.23 25.89 -2.32
CA LEU A 134 5.53 25.50 -3.54
C LEU A 134 4.95 26.71 -4.28
N THR A 135 4.93 26.61 -5.61
CA THR A 135 4.40 27.67 -6.50
C THR A 135 3.48 27.08 -7.58
N GLY A 136 2.55 27.91 -8.07
CA GLY A 136 1.66 27.52 -9.17
C GLY A 136 0.73 26.34 -8.81
N LYS A 137 0.54 25.42 -9.76
CA LYS A 137 -0.40 24.28 -9.64
C LYS A 137 -0.07 23.35 -8.47
N GLU A 138 1.22 23.10 -8.21
CA GLU A 138 1.65 22.24 -7.11
C GLU A 138 1.18 22.76 -5.76
N LYS A 139 1.17 24.06 -5.59
CA LYS A 139 0.65 24.70 -4.38
C LYS A 139 -0.86 24.46 -4.23
N ASP A 140 -1.64 24.65 -5.31
CA ASP A 140 -3.10 24.45 -5.29
C ASP A 140 -3.43 22.98 -4.97
N TRP A 141 -2.67 22.03 -5.51
CA TRP A 141 -2.82 20.61 -5.23
C TRP A 141 -2.47 20.28 -3.77
N ALA A 142 -1.38 20.84 -3.25
CA ALA A 142 -0.97 20.65 -1.86
C ALA A 142 -1.98 21.30 -0.87
N GLU A 143 -2.53 22.47 -1.18
CA GLU A 143 -3.59 23.09 -0.38
C GLU A 143 -4.85 22.21 -0.33
N THR A 144 -5.22 21.61 -1.47
CA THR A 144 -6.34 20.66 -1.53
C THR A 144 -6.04 19.40 -0.71
N ALA A 145 -4.81 18.91 -0.73
CA ALA A 145 -4.37 17.78 0.05
C ALA A 145 -4.39 18.05 1.56
N VAL A 146 -3.91 19.23 2.00
CA VAL A 146 -3.98 19.65 3.41
C VAL A 146 -5.43 19.72 3.89
N LYS A 147 -6.30 20.33 3.09
CA LYS A 147 -7.73 20.43 3.43
C LYS A 147 -8.39 19.06 3.59
N ALA A 148 -8.07 18.11 2.71
CA ALA A 148 -8.57 16.74 2.84
C ALA A 148 -8.06 16.03 4.10
N LEU A 149 -6.82 16.31 4.52
CA LEU A 149 -6.28 15.81 5.79
C LEU A 149 -6.96 16.46 6.99
N GLU A 150 -7.24 17.76 6.95
CA GLU A 150 -7.97 18.47 8.00
C GLU A 150 -9.41 17.96 8.16
N GLU A 151 -10.11 17.72 7.05
CA GLU A 151 -11.45 17.13 7.06
C GLU A 151 -11.49 15.70 7.60
N ALA A 152 -10.37 14.97 7.44
CA ALA A 152 -10.23 13.60 7.95
C ALA A 152 -9.69 13.52 9.38
N MET A 153 -9.37 14.65 10.02
CA MET A 153 -8.95 14.66 11.42
C MET A 153 -10.09 14.14 12.31
N PRO A 154 -9.80 13.20 13.23
CA PRO A 154 -10.77 12.79 14.21
C PRO A 154 -11.12 13.97 15.12
N GLU A 155 -12.37 14.05 15.54
CA GLU A 155 -12.79 14.99 16.57
C GLU A 155 -12.03 14.73 17.87
N ALA A 156 -11.64 15.82 18.54
CA ALA A 156 -10.98 15.70 19.84
C ALA A 156 -11.98 15.11 20.85
N ILE A 157 -11.57 14.04 21.51
CA ILE A 157 -12.37 13.45 22.59
C ILE A 157 -12.33 14.43 23.78
N PRO A 158 -13.48 14.95 24.23
CA PRO A 158 -13.52 15.85 25.36
C PRO A 158 -13.09 15.12 26.64
N TYR A 159 -12.55 15.87 27.59
CA TYR A 159 -12.00 15.31 28.83
C TYR A 159 -13.03 14.46 29.59
N GLU A 160 -14.30 14.85 29.55
CA GLU A 160 -15.41 14.17 30.22
C GLU A 160 -15.71 12.78 29.66
N GLU A 161 -15.28 12.51 28.42
CA GLU A 161 -15.45 11.21 27.75
C GLU A 161 -14.20 10.32 27.88
N LEU A 162 -13.12 10.84 28.48
CA LEU A 162 -11.91 10.06 28.70
C LEU A 162 -12.08 9.18 29.94
N ASP A 163 -12.24 7.87 29.74
CA ASP A 163 -12.22 6.87 30.82
C ASP A 163 -10.76 6.47 31.11
N ILE A 164 -10.06 7.33 31.85
CA ILE A 164 -8.69 7.11 32.25
C ILE A 164 -8.64 6.79 33.73
N ASN A 165 -8.19 5.57 34.07
CA ASN A 165 -7.96 5.18 35.45
C ASN A 165 -6.47 5.31 35.80
N MET A 166 -6.18 5.76 37.04
CA MET A 166 -4.83 5.82 37.54
C MET A 166 -4.24 4.40 37.59
N GLY A 167 -3.03 4.23 37.04
CA GLY A 167 -2.33 2.94 37.00
C GLY A 167 -2.56 2.12 35.72
N GLU A 168 -3.17 2.68 34.69
CA GLU A 168 -3.26 2.08 33.38
C GLU A 168 -1.86 1.82 32.80
N ARG A 169 -1.55 0.55 32.46
CA ARG A 169 -0.19 0.14 32.03
C ARG A 169 0.22 0.68 30.64
N TRP A 170 -0.72 1.09 29.82
CA TRP A 170 -0.44 1.68 28.52
C TRP A 170 0.01 3.15 28.58
N ILE A 171 -0.16 3.79 29.76
CA ILE A 171 0.29 5.16 30.02
C ILE A 171 1.72 5.09 30.58
N ASP A 172 2.63 5.87 30.01
CA ASP A 172 4.01 5.93 30.45
C ASP A 172 4.07 6.41 31.93
N THR A 173 4.86 5.71 32.76
CA THR A 173 5.08 6.07 34.17
C THR A 173 5.58 7.50 34.35
N LYS A 174 6.34 8.00 33.36
CA LYS A 174 6.82 9.39 33.36
C LYS A 174 5.68 10.41 33.39
N LEU A 175 4.59 10.16 32.66
CA LEU A 175 3.42 11.05 32.67
C LEU A 175 2.76 11.10 34.05
N TYR A 176 2.69 9.97 34.75
CA TYR A 176 2.20 9.93 36.12
C TYR A 176 3.16 10.65 37.10
N ALA A 177 4.46 10.50 36.90
CA ALA A 177 5.46 11.18 37.71
C ALA A 177 5.43 12.70 37.53
N ASP A 178 5.33 13.17 36.29
CA ASP A 178 5.22 14.59 35.95
C ASP A 178 3.94 15.20 36.54
N PHE A 179 2.81 14.51 36.40
CA PHE A 179 1.52 14.93 36.98
C PHE A 179 1.59 14.98 38.52
N ALA A 180 2.14 13.96 39.15
CA ALA A 180 2.29 13.91 40.61
C ALA A 180 3.25 15.00 41.10
N THR A 181 4.33 15.28 40.40
CA THR A 181 5.30 16.32 40.69
C THR A 181 4.64 17.71 40.63
N GLU A 182 3.82 17.96 39.61
CA GLU A 182 3.05 19.21 39.48
C GLU A 182 2.02 19.36 40.60
N LEU A 183 1.27 18.29 40.89
CA LEU A 183 0.20 18.31 41.90
C LEU A 183 0.72 18.50 43.33
N PHE A 184 1.81 17.83 43.67
CA PHE A 184 2.36 17.85 45.04
C PHE A 184 3.49 18.86 45.23
N GLY A 185 4.02 19.46 44.16
CA GLY A 185 5.12 20.40 44.19
C GLY A 185 6.48 19.77 44.67
N THR A 186 6.61 18.45 44.53
CA THR A 186 7.78 17.68 44.95
C THR A 186 8.09 16.67 43.87
N GLU A 187 9.38 16.51 43.55
CA GLU A 187 9.83 15.51 42.58
C GLU A 187 9.36 14.12 42.99
N THR A 188 8.63 13.45 42.10
CA THR A 188 7.97 12.18 42.38
C THR A 188 8.34 11.17 41.29
N ASP A 189 8.72 9.96 41.74
CA ASP A 189 8.95 8.84 40.83
C ASP A 189 7.81 7.83 40.91
N VAL A 190 7.42 7.31 39.74
CA VAL A 190 6.36 6.31 39.59
C VAL A 190 6.91 5.08 38.88
N MET A 191 6.70 3.92 39.47
CA MET A 191 7.14 2.63 38.93
C MET A 191 6.00 1.62 38.97
N TYR A 192 5.91 0.76 37.95
CA TYR A 192 5.06 -0.43 37.99
C TYR A 192 5.80 -1.59 38.64
N PHE A 193 5.14 -2.25 39.58
CA PHE A 193 5.62 -3.54 40.11
C PHE A 193 4.80 -4.66 39.49
N ASP A 194 5.48 -5.65 38.91
CA ASP A 194 4.85 -6.93 38.56
C ASP A 194 4.77 -7.77 39.84
N VAL A 195 3.53 -8.14 40.21
CA VAL A 195 3.21 -9.03 41.31
C VAL A 195 3.02 -10.45 40.79
#